data_38d05d271e775d8510824fd9f8c06e63
#
_entry.id   38d05d271e775d8510824fd9f8c06e63
#
_cell.length_a   1.000
_cell.length_b   1.000
_cell.length_c   1.000
_cell.angle_alpha   90.00
_cell.angle_beta   90.00
_cell.angle_gamma   90.00
#
_symmetry.space_group_name_H-M   'P 1'
#
loop_
_entity.id
_entity.type
_entity.pdbx_description
1 polymer ?
#
loop_
_entity_poly.entity_id
_entity_poly.type
_entity_poly.pdbx_seq_one_letter_code
_entity_poly.pdbx_strand_id
1 'polypeptide(L)'
;MKLKDLTNAAIGVIDKKLERFDPKWQAAHGKGGLRSRYHDKTGIARYREWRGVKDTMVDYAAWLNNLLAMGKMVASAPVPILKGFWEYRWMGSYLGTFAFIDRLFEGYRGDELKIAHMNMHCIVNSLTRKIALVLANDRRLGGGRHSDDIVPMDEVLPPLFMTGFPGLIPIPIQTLPEFIICDIDQHLEPYYIDVAESFGLAADVCSRCSAETGVAINDDFPLVGKAVLTTNMPCNASEATSMFQRRRFGMPDFPVTLAMIHNEPGAHPYSTQMLKDAIAFIEAQYGVTYDWNALFARAEHMNEQNRIELEKWELFKTPYSALCGIAESLYRLYAWASVNGQEDQFTKNDRKVLKLMLDAYQRRYQPFGGTTRHRAFLWGPSAVYYTDFPTWVQNCWGINIVLNMDSTMGHNMISTTDPEQAIQDLALFSEKGVMRHHAVGGWDNVNAVWEWASKFNCDMVIFNDNVACKGMNGVHALMEEQARDLGFYFIFLEHDLEDCRTISRRDMRNTVNKYMTVVLNEKPLDATLVDFDDSLAW
;
A
#
# COMPACT_ATOMS: atom_id res chain seq x y z
N MET A 1 3.88 1.92 -36.15
CA MET A 1 3.76 1.11 -34.94
C MET A 1 4.06 2.02 -33.76
N LYS A 2 3.12 2.22 -32.86
CA LYS A 2 3.33 3.09 -31.69
C LYS A 2 4.34 2.43 -30.76
N LEU A 3 5.17 3.19 -30.06
CA LEU A 3 6.15 2.66 -29.10
C LEU A 3 5.50 1.70 -28.09
N LYS A 4 4.25 1.98 -27.70
CA LYS A 4 3.40 1.13 -26.88
C LYS A 4 3.17 -0.27 -27.47
N ASP A 5 3.01 -0.37 -28.80
CA ASP A 5 2.79 -1.65 -29.48
C ASP A 5 4.08 -2.51 -29.48
N LEU A 6 5.24 -1.84 -29.55
CA LEU A 6 6.56 -2.50 -29.44
C LEU A 6 6.81 -3.02 -28.03
N THR A 7 6.49 -2.22 -27.01
CA THR A 7 6.63 -2.62 -25.59
C THR A 7 5.72 -3.80 -25.27
N ASN A 8 4.46 -3.74 -25.70
CA ASN A 8 3.49 -4.83 -25.53
C ASN A 8 3.92 -6.11 -26.28
N ALA A 9 4.48 -5.98 -27.47
CA ALA A 9 5.01 -7.11 -28.21
C ALA A 9 6.22 -7.75 -27.51
N ALA A 10 7.12 -6.92 -26.95
CA ALA A 10 8.29 -7.40 -26.19
C ALA A 10 7.85 -8.11 -24.89
N ILE A 11 6.91 -7.54 -24.14
CA ILE A 11 6.34 -8.16 -22.93
C ILE A 11 5.66 -9.49 -23.29
N GLY A 12 4.87 -9.53 -24.37
CA GLY A 12 4.23 -10.77 -24.82
C GLY A 12 5.22 -11.88 -25.24
N VAL A 13 6.41 -11.52 -25.71
CA VAL A 13 7.48 -12.49 -26.01
C VAL A 13 8.12 -13.02 -24.73
N ILE A 14 8.35 -12.14 -23.75
CA ILE A 14 8.92 -12.51 -22.45
C ILE A 14 7.92 -13.38 -21.69
N ASP A 15 6.66 -13.00 -21.66
CA ASP A 15 5.56 -13.73 -21.03
C ASP A 15 5.45 -15.17 -21.59
N LYS A 16 5.45 -15.32 -22.92
CA LYS A 16 5.46 -16.64 -23.57
C LYS A 16 6.69 -17.49 -23.24
N LYS A 17 7.85 -16.86 -23.03
CA LYS A 17 9.06 -17.60 -22.64
C LYS A 17 8.97 -18.05 -21.19
N LEU A 18 8.49 -17.20 -20.29
CA LEU A 18 8.29 -17.54 -18.88
C LEU A 18 7.24 -18.64 -18.71
N GLU A 19 6.10 -18.53 -19.41
CA GLU A 19 5.08 -19.59 -19.47
C GLU A 19 5.65 -20.95 -19.92
N ARG A 20 6.63 -20.94 -20.80
CA ARG A 20 7.22 -22.16 -21.37
C ARG A 20 8.17 -22.89 -20.40
N PHE A 21 8.77 -22.16 -19.48
CA PHE A 21 9.78 -22.65 -18.55
C PHE A 21 9.23 -22.96 -17.14
N ASP A 22 8.09 -22.41 -16.76
CA ASP A 22 7.46 -22.67 -15.48
C ASP A 22 5.98 -23.08 -15.64
N PRO A 23 5.67 -24.39 -15.56
CA PRO A 23 4.27 -24.86 -15.55
C PRO A 23 3.44 -24.29 -14.41
N LYS A 24 4.09 -23.88 -13.31
CA LYS A 24 3.44 -23.24 -12.17
C LYS A 24 3.05 -21.77 -12.49
N TRP A 25 3.84 -21.11 -13.32
CA TRP A 25 3.50 -19.81 -13.87
C TRP A 25 2.24 -19.86 -14.72
N GLN A 26 2.10 -20.85 -15.60
CA GLN A 26 0.89 -21.03 -16.41
C GLN A 26 -0.35 -21.26 -15.54
N ALA A 27 -0.23 -22.03 -14.47
CA ALA A 27 -1.33 -22.28 -13.55
C ALA A 27 -1.75 -21.02 -12.78
N ALA A 28 -0.78 -20.17 -12.43
CA ALA A 28 -1.03 -18.92 -11.69
C ALA A 28 -1.60 -17.78 -12.56
N HIS A 29 -1.17 -17.67 -13.82
CA HIS A 29 -1.50 -16.52 -14.69
C HIS A 29 -2.67 -16.78 -15.66
N GLY A 30 -3.21 -17.99 -15.70
CA GLY A 30 -4.28 -18.36 -16.62
C GLY A 30 -3.90 -18.24 -18.10
N LYS A 31 -4.89 -18.30 -19.00
CA LYS A 31 -4.67 -18.31 -20.46
C LYS A 31 -4.34 -16.97 -21.08
N GLY A 32 -4.52 -15.86 -20.37
CA GLY A 32 -4.40 -14.50 -20.92
C GLY A 32 -3.02 -13.87 -20.76
N GLY A 33 -2.27 -14.23 -19.72
CA GLY A 33 -0.98 -13.64 -19.37
C GLY A 33 -1.02 -12.11 -19.20
N LEU A 34 0.15 -11.48 -19.07
CA LEU A 34 0.26 -10.02 -18.96
C LEU A 34 -0.25 -9.27 -20.20
N ARG A 35 -0.29 -9.93 -21.35
CA ARG A 35 -0.67 -9.29 -22.63
C ARG A 35 -2.16 -8.95 -22.71
N SER A 36 -3.05 -9.78 -22.18
CA SER A 36 -4.50 -9.51 -22.22
C SER A 36 -4.87 -8.26 -21.44
N ARG A 37 -4.11 -7.96 -20.42
CA ARG A 37 -4.32 -6.84 -19.48
C ARG A 37 -4.05 -5.46 -20.07
N TYR A 38 -3.20 -5.37 -21.12
CA TYR A 38 -2.89 -4.12 -21.81
C TYR A 38 -3.90 -3.73 -22.89
N HIS A 39 -4.79 -4.62 -23.27
CA HIS A 39 -5.68 -4.42 -24.42
C HIS A 39 -7.14 -4.19 -24.02
N ASP A 40 -7.46 -4.33 -22.75
CA ASP A 40 -8.81 -4.01 -22.28
C ASP A 40 -9.03 -2.49 -22.34
N LYS A 41 -10.06 -2.10 -23.09
CA LYS A 41 -10.52 -0.71 -23.23
C LYS A 41 -11.96 -0.56 -22.76
N THR A 42 -12.46 -1.54 -22.03
CA THR A 42 -13.82 -1.52 -21.48
C THR A 42 -13.86 -0.79 -20.13
N GLY A 43 -15.05 -0.47 -19.68
CA GLY A 43 -15.26 0.14 -18.38
C GLY A 43 -14.47 1.44 -18.19
N ILE A 44 -13.81 1.58 -17.05
CA ILE A 44 -13.09 2.80 -16.66
C ILE A 44 -11.85 3.06 -17.53
N ALA A 45 -11.25 2.03 -18.12
CA ALA A 45 -10.06 2.13 -18.97
C ALA A 45 -10.21 3.10 -20.15
N ARG A 46 -11.45 3.33 -20.62
CA ARG A 46 -11.73 4.31 -21.68
C ARG A 46 -11.57 5.77 -21.27
N TYR A 47 -11.57 6.06 -19.96
CA TYR A 47 -11.39 7.41 -19.41
C TYR A 47 -9.95 7.82 -19.23
N ARG A 48 -9.02 7.16 -19.88
CA ARG A 48 -7.61 7.48 -19.83
C ARG A 48 -7.31 8.79 -20.56
N GLU A 49 -6.84 9.80 -19.84
CA GLU A 49 -6.47 11.08 -20.38
C GLU A 49 -5.03 11.09 -20.90
N TRP A 50 -4.82 11.70 -22.07
CA TRP A 50 -3.50 12.00 -22.60
C TRP A 50 -2.98 13.33 -22.02
N ARG A 51 -1.89 13.30 -21.26
CA ARG A 51 -1.33 14.49 -20.59
C ARG A 51 -0.44 15.37 -21.47
N GLY A 52 -0.24 15.01 -22.71
CA GLY A 52 0.63 15.73 -23.64
C GLY A 52 2.08 15.25 -23.65
N VAL A 53 2.85 15.77 -24.63
CA VAL A 53 4.23 15.33 -24.88
C VAL A 53 5.16 15.65 -23.71
N LYS A 54 5.05 16.85 -23.13
CA LYS A 54 5.94 17.29 -22.05
C LYS A 54 5.84 16.38 -20.81
N ASP A 55 4.64 16.12 -20.35
CA ASP A 55 4.42 15.30 -19.16
C ASP A 55 4.84 13.85 -19.40
N THR A 56 4.56 13.33 -20.60
CA THR A 56 5.04 12.01 -21.02
C THR A 56 6.56 11.94 -21.03
N MET A 57 7.26 12.96 -21.51
CA MET A 57 8.73 12.99 -21.47
C MET A 57 9.28 13.04 -20.05
N VAL A 58 8.61 13.75 -19.12
CA VAL A 58 9.01 13.79 -17.72
C VAL A 58 8.88 12.40 -17.09
N ASP A 59 7.79 11.68 -17.37
CA ASP A 59 7.59 10.31 -16.90
C ASP A 59 8.66 9.35 -17.43
N TYR A 60 8.94 9.41 -18.73
CA TYR A 60 10.01 8.61 -19.33
C TYR A 60 11.39 8.93 -18.75
N ALA A 61 11.66 10.20 -18.45
CA ALA A 61 12.93 10.60 -17.82
C ALA A 61 13.04 10.06 -16.40
N ALA A 62 11.98 10.12 -15.60
CA ALA A 62 11.92 9.55 -14.25
C ALA A 62 12.12 8.03 -14.29
N TRP A 63 11.44 7.36 -15.22
CA TRP A 63 11.57 5.93 -15.42
C TRP A 63 12.98 5.52 -15.87
N LEU A 64 13.57 6.24 -16.83
CA LEU A 64 14.94 5.98 -17.29
C LEU A 64 15.96 6.15 -16.16
N ASN A 65 15.79 7.15 -15.32
CA ASN A 65 16.63 7.37 -14.14
C ASN A 65 16.56 6.19 -13.16
N ASN A 66 15.37 5.63 -12.96
CA ASN A 66 15.20 4.44 -12.15
C ASN A 66 15.86 3.20 -12.78
N LEU A 67 15.69 3.00 -14.09
CA LEU A 67 16.35 1.92 -14.83
C LEU A 67 17.88 2.01 -14.76
N LEU A 68 18.45 3.21 -14.84
CA LEU A 68 19.89 3.40 -14.70
C LEU A 68 20.38 3.05 -13.30
N ALA A 69 19.62 3.41 -12.25
CA ALA A 69 19.93 3.03 -10.88
C ALA A 69 19.85 1.50 -10.71
N MET A 70 18.79 0.88 -11.23
CA MET A 70 18.64 -0.58 -11.24
C MET A 70 19.79 -1.27 -12.01
N GLY A 71 20.14 -0.76 -13.18
CA GLY A 71 21.25 -1.28 -13.99
C GLY A 71 22.59 -1.25 -13.24
N LYS A 72 22.87 -0.19 -12.48
CA LYS A 72 24.04 -0.13 -11.61
C LYS A 72 23.99 -1.18 -10.50
N MET A 73 22.84 -1.40 -9.88
CA MET A 73 22.68 -2.43 -8.85
C MET A 73 22.86 -3.84 -9.43
N VAL A 74 22.26 -4.12 -10.58
CA VAL A 74 22.46 -5.39 -11.30
C VAL A 74 23.93 -5.58 -11.68
N ALA A 75 24.61 -4.53 -12.16
CA ALA A 75 26.03 -4.61 -12.50
C ALA A 75 26.93 -4.86 -11.27
N SER A 76 26.52 -4.38 -10.10
CA SER A 76 27.28 -4.60 -8.86
C SER A 76 27.15 -6.02 -8.29
N ALA A 77 26.03 -6.70 -8.55
CA ALA A 77 25.71 -8.03 -8.05
C ALA A 77 24.89 -8.84 -9.07
N PRO A 78 25.43 -9.11 -10.29
CA PRO A 78 24.66 -9.69 -11.37
C PRO A 78 24.17 -11.11 -11.07
N VAL A 79 25.00 -11.93 -10.43
CA VAL A 79 24.70 -13.35 -10.19
C VAL A 79 23.53 -13.52 -9.22
N PRO A 80 23.52 -12.95 -8.01
CA PRO A 80 22.41 -13.14 -7.10
C PRO A 80 21.11 -12.52 -7.63
N ILE A 81 21.16 -11.35 -8.27
CA ILE A 81 19.95 -10.70 -8.82
C ILE A 81 19.35 -11.55 -9.94
N LEU A 82 20.14 -12.03 -10.90
CA LEU A 82 19.63 -12.87 -11.99
C LEU A 82 19.14 -14.23 -11.49
N LYS A 83 19.80 -14.82 -10.49
CA LYS A 83 19.30 -16.03 -9.83
C LYS A 83 17.96 -15.77 -9.13
N GLY A 84 17.80 -14.63 -8.44
CA GLY A 84 16.55 -14.28 -7.79
C GLY A 84 15.38 -14.17 -8.75
N PHE A 85 15.59 -13.62 -9.93
CA PHE A 85 14.56 -13.61 -11.00
C PHE A 85 14.14 -15.02 -11.45
N TRP A 86 15.01 -15.99 -11.29
CA TRP A 86 14.72 -17.37 -11.64
C TRP A 86 14.14 -18.17 -10.47
N GLU A 87 14.68 -17.96 -9.27
CA GLU A 87 14.36 -18.73 -8.07
C GLU A 87 13.00 -18.35 -7.48
N TYR A 88 12.75 -17.03 -7.34
CA TYR A 88 11.52 -16.54 -6.74
C TYR A 88 10.40 -16.46 -7.76
N ARG A 89 9.32 -17.18 -7.50
CA ARG A 89 8.15 -17.26 -8.37
C ARG A 89 7.54 -15.90 -8.70
N TRP A 90 7.40 -15.03 -7.70
CA TRP A 90 6.80 -13.71 -7.84
C TRP A 90 7.65 -12.72 -8.66
N MET A 91 8.94 -12.98 -8.82
CA MET A 91 9.81 -12.08 -9.59
C MET A 91 9.42 -11.96 -11.06
N GLY A 92 8.80 -13.00 -11.63
CA GLY A 92 8.27 -12.92 -12.99
C GLY A 92 7.17 -11.86 -13.14
N SER A 93 6.34 -11.73 -12.13
CA SER A 93 5.24 -10.74 -12.08
C SER A 93 5.73 -9.30 -11.94
N TYR A 94 6.97 -9.11 -11.49
CA TYR A 94 7.60 -7.79 -11.45
C TYR A 94 7.57 -7.08 -12.81
N LEU A 95 7.62 -7.82 -13.90
CA LEU A 95 7.47 -7.27 -15.26
C LEU A 95 6.07 -6.68 -15.51
N GLY A 96 5.08 -7.05 -14.71
CA GLY A 96 3.73 -6.48 -14.73
C GLY A 96 3.61 -5.08 -14.12
N THR A 97 4.68 -4.55 -13.49
CA THR A 97 4.67 -3.22 -12.85
C THR A 97 4.19 -2.10 -13.79
N PHE A 98 4.51 -2.17 -15.06
CA PHE A 98 4.05 -1.16 -16.03
C PHE A 98 2.55 -1.25 -16.28
N ALA A 99 1.99 -2.45 -16.31
CA ALA A 99 0.55 -2.66 -16.46
C ALA A 99 -0.20 -2.15 -15.22
N PHE A 100 0.34 -2.42 -14.06
CA PHE A 100 -0.17 -1.93 -12.78
C PHE A 100 -0.22 -0.40 -12.74
N ILE A 101 0.89 0.28 -13.07
CA ILE A 101 0.95 1.75 -13.12
C ILE A 101 -0.08 2.30 -14.12
N ASP A 102 -0.16 1.71 -15.30
CA ASP A 102 -1.12 2.11 -16.34
C ASP A 102 -2.57 2.03 -15.83
N ARG A 103 -2.90 0.96 -15.12
CA ARG A 103 -4.22 0.72 -14.55
C ARG A 103 -4.57 1.73 -13.46
N LEU A 104 -3.63 2.06 -12.59
CA LEU A 104 -3.84 3.04 -11.51
C LEU A 104 -4.17 4.45 -12.02
N PHE A 105 -3.88 4.73 -13.28
CA PHE A 105 -4.16 6.04 -13.87
C PHE A 105 -5.49 6.10 -14.63
N GLU A 106 -6.17 4.98 -14.77
CA GLU A 106 -7.44 4.93 -15.46
C GLU A 106 -8.52 5.66 -14.66
N GLY A 107 -9.27 6.51 -15.34
CA GLY A 107 -10.34 7.32 -14.74
C GLY A 107 -9.92 8.66 -14.18
N TYR A 108 -8.62 8.89 -13.90
CA TYR A 108 -8.13 10.21 -13.47
C TYR A 108 -7.97 11.18 -14.62
N ARG A 109 -8.12 12.48 -14.32
CA ARG A 109 -8.01 13.59 -15.27
C ARG A 109 -7.30 14.78 -14.64
N GLY A 110 -6.75 15.66 -15.47
CA GLY A 110 -6.21 16.94 -15.05
C GLY A 110 -5.16 16.85 -13.94
N ASP A 111 -5.38 17.58 -12.86
CA ASP A 111 -4.42 17.66 -11.76
C ASP A 111 -4.36 16.39 -10.92
N GLU A 112 -5.47 15.64 -10.77
CA GLU A 112 -5.46 14.33 -10.11
C GLU A 112 -4.53 13.35 -10.82
N LEU A 113 -4.60 13.32 -12.14
CA LEU A 113 -3.74 12.44 -12.94
C LEU A 113 -2.26 12.82 -12.79
N LYS A 114 -1.93 14.12 -12.72
CA LYS A 114 -0.56 14.58 -12.47
C LYS A 114 -0.06 14.13 -11.10
N ILE A 115 -0.86 14.32 -10.06
CA ILE A 115 -0.50 13.93 -8.69
C ILE A 115 -0.33 12.42 -8.61
N ALA A 116 -1.26 11.65 -9.18
CA ALA A 116 -1.17 10.19 -9.22
C ALA A 116 0.14 9.70 -9.86
N HIS A 117 0.53 10.27 -11.00
CA HIS A 117 1.81 9.97 -11.63
C HIS A 117 3.01 10.32 -10.76
N MET A 118 3.01 11.49 -10.12
CA MET A 118 4.10 11.94 -9.27
C MET A 118 4.27 11.01 -8.06
N ASN A 119 3.17 10.64 -7.42
CA ASN A 119 3.16 9.73 -6.29
C ASN A 119 3.65 8.33 -6.68
N MET A 120 3.12 7.78 -7.77
CA MET A 120 3.51 6.45 -8.24
C MET A 120 4.97 6.35 -8.64
N HIS A 121 5.57 7.40 -9.21
CA HIS A 121 7.01 7.40 -9.48
C HIS A 121 7.84 7.23 -8.21
N CYS A 122 7.47 7.89 -7.10
CA CYS A 122 8.17 7.73 -5.83
C CYS A 122 8.02 6.31 -5.29
N ILE A 123 6.80 5.75 -5.30
CA ILE A 123 6.50 4.40 -4.83
C ILE A 123 7.33 3.38 -5.62
N VAL A 124 7.20 3.36 -6.95
CA VAL A 124 7.88 2.40 -7.81
C VAL A 124 9.40 2.51 -7.70
N ASN A 125 9.94 3.74 -7.65
CA ASN A 125 11.38 3.93 -7.47
C ASN A 125 11.86 3.39 -6.12
N SER A 126 11.09 3.56 -5.05
CA SER A 126 11.42 3.02 -3.72
C SER A 126 11.44 1.49 -3.74
N LEU A 127 10.33 0.89 -4.19
CA LEU A 127 10.17 -0.56 -4.19
C LEU A 127 11.19 -1.28 -5.07
N THR A 128 11.37 -0.83 -6.29
CA THR A 128 12.31 -1.47 -7.23
C THR A 128 13.75 -1.46 -6.72
N ARG A 129 14.16 -0.38 -6.05
CA ARG A 129 15.49 -0.30 -5.42
C ARG A 129 15.60 -1.24 -4.23
N LYS A 130 14.58 -1.33 -3.38
CA LYS A 130 14.56 -2.27 -2.25
C LYS A 130 14.65 -3.71 -2.72
N ILE A 131 13.86 -4.10 -3.72
CA ILE A 131 13.91 -5.44 -4.31
C ILE A 131 15.32 -5.75 -4.82
N ALA A 132 15.91 -4.87 -5.61
CA ALA A 132 17.27 -5.09 -6.11
C ALA A 132 18.30 -5.20 -4.99
N LEU A 133 18.16 -4.40 -3.93
CA LEU A 133 19.04 -4.43 -2.77
C LEU A 133 18.95 -5.77 -2.03
N VAL A 134 17.75 -6.26 -1.74
CA VAL A 134 17.59 -7.53 -1.02
C VAL A 134 18.06 -8.71 -1.86
N LEU A 135 17.76 -8.75 -3.17
CA LEU A 135 18.25 -9.79 -4.07
C LEU A 135 19.77 -9.80 -4.17
N ALA A 136 20.41 -8.62 -4.28
CA ALA A 136 21.87 -8.49 -4.33
C ALA A 136 22.54 -9.04 -3.08
N ASN A 137 21.84 -9.03 -1.95
CA ASN A 137 22.36 -9.43 -0.64
C ASN A 137 21.77 -10.73 -0.09
N ASP A 138 20.96 -11.45 -0.87
CA ASP A 138 20.45 -12.75 -0.49
C ASP A 138 21.57 -13.79 -0.43
N ARG A 139 21.81 -14.31 0.76
CA ARG A 139 22.87 -15.30 1.01
C ARG A 139 22.63 -16.62 0.27
N ARG A 140 21.39 -17.03 0.09
CA ARG A 140 21.01 -18.27 -0.61
C ARG A 140 21.33 -18.18 -2.10
N LEU A 141 21.28 -17.00 -2.67
CA LEU A 141 21.57 -16.75 -4.08
C LEU A 141 23.07 -16.49 -4.35
N GLY A 142 23.91 -16.54 -3.31
CA GLY A 142 25.34 -16.26 -3.40
C GLY A 142 25.67 -14.75 -3.33
N GLY A 143 24.73 -13.94 -2.88
CA GLY A 143 24.94 -12.54 -2.48
C GLY A 143 25.46 -12.44 -1.05
N GLY A 144 25.18 -11.34 -0.39
CA GLY A 144 25.41 -11.18 1.05
C GLY A 144 26.56 -10.29 1.45
N ARG A 145 27.18 -9.55 0.52
CA ARG A 145 28.26 -8.59 0.84
C ARG A 145 27.84 -7.56 1.89
N HIS A 146 26.59 -7.08 1.82
CA HIS A 146 25.98 -6.11 2.74
C HIS A 146 24.77 -6.70 3.46
N SER A 147 24.64 -8.04 3.51
CA SER A 147 23.53 -8.67 4.20
C SER A 147 23.50 -8.29 5.68
N ASP A 148 24.69 -8.13 6.28
CA ASP A 148 24.83 -7.79 7.69
C ASP A 148 24.49 -6.33 8.02
N ASP A 149 24.33 -5.49 7.01
CA ASP A 149 23.88 -4.10 7.16
C ASP A 149 22.34 -3.99 7.06
N ILE A 150 21.66 -5.06 6.62
CA ILE A 150 20.21 -5.08 6.42
C ILE A 150 19.52 -5.63 7.66
N VAL A 151 18.45 -4.94 8.08
CA VAL A 151 17.56 -5.39 9.15
C VAL A 151 16.20 -5.70 8.52
N PRO A 152 15.85 -6.98 8.34
CA PRO A 152 14.51 -7.36 7.92
C PRO A 152 13.50 -6.99 9.00
N MET A 153 12.39 -6.41 8.59
CA MET A 153 11.33 -5.95 9.48
C MET A 153 9.98 -6.37 8.95
N ASP A 154 9.03 -6.46 9.85
CA ASP A 154 7.61 -6.54 9.50
C ASP A 154 7.15 -5.26 8.80
N GLU A 155 6.25 -5.40 7.83
CA GLU A 155 5.82 -4.33 6.94
C GLU A 155 5.13 -3.16 7.64
N VAL A 156 4.36 -3.45 8.68
CA VAL A 156 3.56 -2.46 9.38
C VAL A 156 4.28 -1.82 10.56
N LEU A 157 5.51 -2.24 10.83
CA LEU A 157 6.35 -1.59 11.84
C LEU A 157 7.06 -0.38 11.23
N PRO A 158 6.76 0.85 11.68
CA PRO A 158 7.40 2.04 11.13
C PRO A 158 8.91 2.02 11.33
N PRO A 159 9.71 2.11 10.27
CA PRO A 159 11.16 1.97 10.39
C PRO A 159 11.87 3.26 10.84
N LEU A 160 11.14 4.32 11.18
CA LEU A 160 11.74 5.62 11.50
C LEU A 160 12.71 5.55 12.69
N PHE A 161 12.39 4.78 13.74
CA PHE A 161 13.30 4.62 14.89
C PHE A 161 14.63 3.97 14.49
N MET A 162 14.66 3.17 13.44
CA MET A 162 15.89 2.55 12.94
C MET A 162 16.90 3.55 12.35
N THR A 163 16.48 4.78 12.08
CA THR A 163 17.37 5.81 11.54
C THR A 163 18.42 6.30 12.53
N GLY A 164 18.26 6.01 13.82
CA GLY A 164 19.30 6.14 14.82
C GLY A 164 20.46 5.14 14.66
N PHE A 165 20.40 4.23 13.67
CA PHE A 165 21.48 3.33 13.30
C PHE A 165 21.97 3.66 11.87
N PRO A 166 22.79 4.69 11.66
CA PRO A 166 23.11 5.22 10.33
C PRO A 166 23.80 4.23 9.38
N GLY A 167 24.35 3.13 9.91
CA GLY A 167 24.93 2.05 9.11
C GLY A 167 23.98 0.92 8.75
N LEU A 168 22.77 0.87 9.31
CA LEU A 168 21.82 -0.19 9.08
C LEU A 168 20.71 0.23 8.11
N ILE A 169 20.17 -0.75 7.40
CA ILE A 169 19.14 -0.57 6.38
C ILE A 169 17.92 -1.39 6.75
N PRO A 170 16.87 -0.79 7.32
CA PRO A 170 15.61 -1.48 7.58
C PRO A 170 14.88 -1.78 6.26
N ILE A 171 14.43 -3.00 6.09
CA ILE A 171 13.70 -3.45 4.91
C ILE A 171 12.48 -4.25 5.35
N PRO A 172 11.27 -3.82 4.99
CA PRO A 172 10.06 -4.60 5.17
C PRO A 172 10.07 -5.75 4.16
N ILE A 173 10.64 -6.89 4.56
CA ILE A 173 11.01 -7.95 3.60
C ILE A 173 9.78 -8.71 3.08
N GLN A 174 8.74 -8.86 3.87
CA GLN A 174 7.51 -9.54 3.45
C GLN A 174 6.75 -8.73 2.41
N THR A 175 6.66 -7.42 2.61
CA THR A 175 5.98 -6.49 1.69
C THR A 175 6.52 -6.57 0.26
N LEU A 176 7.79 -6.92 0.07
CA LEU A 176 8.39 -6.93 -1.27
C LEU A 176 7.78 -8.01 -2.18
N PRO A 177 7.70 -9.29 -1.79
CA PRO A 177 6.97 -10.28 -2.57
C PRO A 177 5.47 -9.99 -2.60
N GLU A 178 4.86 -9.59 -1.49
CA GLU A 178 3.43 -9.34 -1.41
C GLU A 178 2.96 -8.20 -2.29
N PHE A 179 3.64 -7.06 -2.29
CA PHE A 179 3.32 -5.98 -3.20
C PHE A 179 3.24 -6.48 -4.65
N ILE A 180 4.10 -7.41 -5.03
CA ILE A 180 4.10 -7.95 -6.39
C ILE A 180 2.95 -8.93 -6.59
N ILE A 181 2.69 -9.81 -5.64
CA ILE A 181 1.65 -10.84 -5.78
C ILE A 181 0.25 -10.29 -5.56
N CYS A 182 0.08 -9.26 -4.74
CA CYS A 182 -1.22 -8.68 -4.42
C CYS A 182 -1.58 -7.52 -5.35
N ASP A 183 -0.71 -6.53 -5.45
CA ASP A 183 -1.00 -5.31 -6.22
C ASP A 183 -0.66 -5.44 -7.71
N ILE A 184 0.46 -6.08 -8.06
CA ILE A 184 0.93 -6.16 -9.44
C ILE A 184 0.33 -7.36 -10.17
N ASP A 185 0.40 -8.54 -9.58
CA ASP A 185 -0.09 -9.77 -10.19
C ASP A 185 -0.97 -10.60 -9.25
N GLN A 186 -2.20 -10.20 -9.15
CA GLN A 186 -3.22 -10.81 -8.31
C GLN A 186 -3.53 -12.29 -8.62
N HIS A 187 -3.06 -12.81 -9.75
CA HIS A 187 -3.23 -14.22 -10.08
C HIS A 187 -2.29 -15.15 -9.31
N LEU A 188 -1.23 -14.62 -8.71
CA LEU A 188 -0.34 -15.39 -7.86
C LEU A 188 -0.88 -15.60 -6.45
N GLU A 189 -1.71 -14.69 -5.99
CA GLU A 189 -2.29 -14.69 -4.67
C GLU A 189 -3.04 -15.97 -4.32
N PRO A 190 -4.01 -16.42 -5.15
CA PRO A 190 -4.71 -17.67 -4.93
C PRO A 190 -3.79 -18.87 -4.76
N TYR A 191 -2.66 -18.88 -5.46
CA TYR A 191 -1.68 -19.96 -5.31
C TYR A 191 -1.06 -20.00 -3.91
N TYR A 192 -0.66 -18.84 -3.36
CA TYR A 192 -0.06 -18.81 -2.03
C TYR A 192 -1.08 -19.03 -0.92
N ILE A 193 -2.31 -18.56 -1.10
CA ILE A 193 -3.43 -18.84 -0.20
C ILE A 193 -3.67 -20.36 -0.16
N ASP A 194 -3.79 -21.02 -1.31
CA ASP A 194 -3.99 -22.46 -1.41
C ASP A 194 -2.82 -23.26 -0.78
N VAL A 195 -1.60 -22.76 -0.88
CA VAL A 195 -0.43 -23.36 -0.20
C VAL A 195 -0.59 -23.28 1.31
N ALA A 196 -0.97 -22.13 1.85
CA ALA A 196 -1.16 -21.95 3.30
C ALA A 196 -2.30 -22.82 3.84
N GLU A 197 -3.43 -22.85 3.16
CA GLU A 197 -4.59 -23.69 3.52
C GLU A 197 -4.24 -25.18 3.45
N SER A 198 -3.52 -25.61 2.42
CA SER A 198 -3.06 -26.99 2.29
C SER A 198 -2.09 -27.39 3.42
N PHE A 199 -1.41 -26.43 4.02
CA PHE A 199 -0.52 -26.63 5.15
C PHE A 199 -1.26 -26.65 6.49
N GLY A 200 -2.55 -26.28 6.50
CA GLY A 200 -3.45 -26.34 7.67
C GLY A 200 -3.87 -24.98 8.22
N LEU A 201 -3.60 -23.87 7.50
CA LEU A 201 -4.18 -22.59 7.89
C LEU A 201 -5.68 -22.61 7.63
N ALA A 202 -6.45 -22.03 8.53
CA ALA A 202 -7.90 -21.97 8.36
C ALA A 202 -8.28 -20.99 7.23
N ALA A 203 -9.25 -21.39 6.39
CA ALA A 203 -9.70 -20.58 5.25
C ALA A 203 -10.41 -19.26 5.64
N ASP A 204 -10.74 -19.07 6.91
CA ASP A 204 -11.34 -17.86 7.45
C ASP A 204 -10.33 -16.86 8.04
N VAL A 205 -9.04 -17.08 7.78
CA VAL A 205 -7.97 -16.13 8.06
C VAL A 205 -7.89 -15.11 6.91
N CYS A 206 -7.53 -13.87 7.24
CA CYS A 206 -7.34 -12.81 6.25
C CYS A 206 -6.45 -13.28 5.09
N SER A 207 -6.90 -13.07 3.86
CA SER A 207 -6.21 -13.51 2.63
C SER A 207 -4.77 -13.00 2.54
N ARG A 208 -4.50 -11.76 3.00
CA ARG A 208 -3.15 -11.23 3.09
C ARG A 208 -2.25 -12.08 3.98
N CYS A 209 -2.70 -12.38 5.19
CA CYS A 209 -1.95 -13.24 6.11
C CYS A 209 -1.78 -14.67 5.57
N SER A 210 -2.76 -15.14 4.82
CA SER A 210 -2.69 -16.45 4.15
C SER A 210 -1.66 -16.44 3.02
N ALA A 211 -1.65 -15.41 2.18
CA ALA A 211 -0.66 -15.26 1.11
C ALA A 211 0.77 -15.14 1.66
N GLU A 212 0.99 -14.30 2.69
CA GLU A 212 2.28 -14.19 3.39
C GLU A 212 2.76 -15.55 3.93
N THR A 213 1.87 -16.27 4.58
CA THR A 213 2.18 -17.59 5.11
C THR A 213 2.56 -18.55 3.99
N GLY A 214 1.85 -18.53 2.86
CA GLY A 214 2.15 -19.35 1.70
C GLY A 214 3.50 -19.02 1.07
N VAL A 215 3.86 -17.75 0.96
CA VAL A 215 5.20 -17.31 0.52
C VAL A 215 6.28 -17.83 1.46
N ALA A 216 6.04 -17.74 2.79
CA ALA A 216 6.98 -18.25 3.78
C ALA A 216 7.11 -19.78 3.76
N ILE A 217 6.01 -20.52 3.57
CA ILE A 217 6.03 -22.00 3.43
C ILE A 217 6.91 -22.42 2.26
N ASN A 218 6.82 -21.72 1.15
CA ASN A 218 7.60 -22.02 -0.06
C ASN A 218 9.05 -21.49 -0.01
N ASP A 219 9.47 -20.78 1.03
CA ASP A 219 10.74 -20.05 1.09
C ASP A 219 10.92 -19.06 -0.09
N ASP A 220 9.83 -18.50 -0.59
CA ASP A 220 9.81 -17.65 -1.79
C ASP A 220 10.12 -16.18 -1.47
N PHE A 221 11.04 -15.90 -0.56
CA PHE A 221 11.51 -14.54 -0.30
C PHE A 221 13.01 -14.48 0.04
N PRO A 222 13.65 -13.32 -0.18
CA PRO A 222 15.08 -13.15 0.07
C PRO A 222 15.45 -13.31 1.55
N LEU A 223 16.53 -14.03 1.83
CA LEU A 223 17.08 -14.19 3.17
C LEU A 223 18.24 -13.22 3.38
N VAL A 224 18.00 -12.14 4.10
CA VAL A 224 18.97 -11.07 4.41
C VAL A 224 18.99 -10.75 5.90
N GLY A 225 20.08 -10.10 6.37
CA GLY A 225 20.21 -9.66 7.75
C GLY A 225 20.75 -10.70 8.72
N LYS A 226 20.93 -10.26 9.98
CA LYS A 226 21.37 -11.09 11.11
C LYS A 226 20.24 -11.39 12.07
N ALA A 227 19.32 -10.47 12.22
CA ALA A 227 18.17 -10.55 13.12
C ALA A 227 16.97 -9.87 12.49
N VAL A 228 15.76 -10.22 12.90
CA VAL A 228 14.49 -9.72 12.36
C VAL A 228 13.67 -9.03 13.45
N LEU A 229 13.01 -7.93 13.08
CA LEU A 229 12.00 -7.29 13.90
C LEU A 229 10.63 -7.67 13.38
N THR A 230 9.82 -8.29 14.21
CA THR A 230 8.42 -8.61 13.93
C THR A 230 7.48 -7.74 14.77
N THR A 231 6.19 -7.80 14.55
CA THR A 231 5.22 -7.01 15.31
C THR A 231 3.90 -7.77 15.50
N ASN A 232 3.10 -7.33 16.48
CA ASN A 232 1.72 -7.75 16.66
C ASN A 232 0.72 -6.90 15.86
N MET A 233 1.21 -6.04 15.00
CA MET A 233 0.37 -5.13 14.21
C MET A 233 0.00 -5.78 12.87
N PRO A 234 -1.13 -5.41 12.27
CA PRO A 234 -2.19 -4.58 12.85
C PRO A 234 -3.19 -5.40 13.68
N CYS A 235 -3.14 -6.73 13.63
CA CYS A 235 -4.09 -7.62 14.30
C CYS A 235 -3.49 -8.97 14.66
N ASN A 236 -4.26 -9.81 15.34
CA ASN A 236 -3.84 -11.17 15.76
C ASN A 236 -3.58 -12.12 14.57
N ALA A 237 -4.20 -11.94 13.42
CA ALA A 237 -3.85 -12.74 12.23
C ALA A 237 -2.45 -12.41 11.73
N SER A 238 -2.10 -11.13 11.67
CA SER A 238 -0.75 -10.67 11.33
C SER A 238 0.29 -11.15 12.34
N GLU A 239 -0.03 -11.09 13.65
CA GLU A 239 0.85 -11.63 14.70
C GLU A 239 1.10 -13.14 14.51
N ALA A 240 0.06 -13.92 14.22
CA ALA A 240 0.20 -15.36 13.97
C ALA A 240 1.11 -15.63 12.75
N THR A 241 0.97 -14.87 11.68
CA THR A 241 1.84 -14.92 10.50
C THR A 241 3.28 -14.57 10.84
N SER A 242 3.49 -13.49 11.57
CA SER A 242 4.82 -13.08 12.06
C SER A 242 5.46 -14.15 12.94
N MET A 243 4.70 -14.80 13.80
CA MET A 243 5.19 -15.93 14.63
C MET A 243 5.61 -17.13 13.79
N PHE A 244 4.86 -17.44 12.73
CA PHE A 244 5.21 -18.51 11.80
C PHE A 244 6.50 -18.17 11.04
N GLN A 245 6.59 -16.97 10.50
CA GLN A 245 7.75 -16.47 9.76
C GLN A 245 9.03 -16.47 10.61
N ARG A 246 8.97 -16.02 11.88
CA ARG A 246 10.10 -16.05 12.83
C ARG A 246 10.71 -17.45 12.92
N ARG A 247 9.89 -18.48 13.07
CA ARG A 247 10.35 -19.87 13.12
C ARG A 247 11.00 -20.29 11.82
N ARG A 248 10.49 -19.81 10.70
CA ARG A 248 10.96 -20.15 9.36
C ARG A 248 12.30 -19.47 9.03
N PHE A 249 12.48 -18.24 9.42
CA PHE A 249 13.73 -17.49 9.20
C PHE A 249 14.94 -18.12 9.88
N GLY A 250 14.76 -18.70 11.06
CA GLY A 250 15.85 -19.27 11.88
C GLY A 250 16.87 -18.20 12.33
N MET A 251 16.50 -16.92 12.32
CA MET A 251 17.30 -15.80 12.80
C MET A 251 16.86 -15.43 14.21
N PRO A 252 17.74 -14.79 15.02
CA PRO A 252 17.31 -14.09 16.21
C PRO A 252 16.19 -13.10 15.87
N ASP A 253 15.13 -13.07 16.67
CA ASP A 253 13.99 -12.20 16.44
C ASP A 253 13.59 -11.43 17.68
N PHE A 254 13.01 -10.26 17.48
CA PHE A 254 12.40 -9.47 18.54
C PHE A 254 11.01 -9.01 18.10
N PRO A 255 9.95 -9.42 18.82
CA PRO A 255 8.60 -8.96 18.53
C PRO A 255 8.38 -7.58 19.14
N VAL A 256 8.28 -6.56 18.32
CA VAL A 256 7.91 -5.21 18.75
C VAL A 256 6.39 -5.19 18.94
N THR A 257 5.95 -5.55 20.14
CA THR A 257 4.52 -5.55 20.48
C THR A 257 4.11 -4.16 20.94
N LEU A 258 3.19 -3.54 20.23
CA LEU A 258 2.64 -2.24 20.60
C LEU A 258 1.27 -2.41 21.26
N ALA A 259 0.92 -1.48 22.15
CA ALA A 259 -0.37 -1.52 22.81
C ALA A 259 -1.51 -1.43 21.81
N MET A 260 -2.46 -2.35 21.88
CA MET A 260 -3.62 -2.38 20.98
C MET A 260 -4.77 -1.50 21.48
N ILE A 261 -4.88 -1.29 22.78
CA ILE A 261 -5.90 -0.43 23.38
C ILE A 261 -5.24 0.88 23.78
N HIS A 262 -5.53 1.95 23.04
CA HIS A 262 -4.80 3.22 23.16
C HIS A 262 -5.18 4.08 24.37
N ASN A 263 -6.40 3.92 24.88
CA ASN A 263 -6.94 4.78 25.92
C ASN A 263 -6.64 4.28 27.35
N GLU A 264 -5.93 3.16 27.46
CA GLU A 264 -5.51 2.65 28.76
C GLU A 264 -4.27 3.40 29.28
N PRO A 265 -4.20 3.78 30.55
CA PRO A 265 -3.11 4.59 31.09
C PRO A 265 -1.70 3.97 30.93
N GLY A 266 -1.61 2.65 30.83
CA GLY A 266 -0.36 1.91 30.64
C GLY A 266 0.04 1.70 29.18
N ALA A 267 -0.82 2.00 28.21
CA ALA A 267 -0.62 1.66 26.80
C ALA A 267 0.62 2.35 26.21
N HIS A 268 0.68 3.65 26.31
CA HIS A 268 1.76 4.43 25.74
C HIS A 268 3.13 4.18 26.43
N PRO A 269 3.25 4.14 27.76
CA PRO A 269 4.48 3.71 28.42
C PRO A 269 4.94 2.31 28.02
N TYR A 270 4.02 1.36 27.82
CA TYR A 270 4.35 0.02 27.34
C TYR A 270 4.96 0.05 25.94
N SER A 271 4.32 0.72 24.99
CA SER A 271 4.83 0.85 23.61
C SER A 271 6.18 1.56 23.55
N THR A 272 6.37 2.58 24.42
CA THR A 272 7.65 3.29 24.56
C THR A 272 8.76 2.34 25.03
N GLN A 273 8.49 1.51 26.02
CA GLN A 273 9.45 0.51 26.50
C GLN A 273 9.78 -0.52 25.43
N MET A 274 8.79 -0.98 24.68
CA MET A 274 9.00 -1.95 23.59
C MET A 274 9.93 -1.41 22.50
N LEU A 275 9.84 -0.13 22.16
CA LEU A 275 10.78 0.48 21.21
C LEU A 275 12.19 0.62 21.80
N LYS A 276 12.34 0.93 23.09
CA LYS A 276 13.63 0.93 23.78
C LYS A 276 14.27 -0.46 23.75
N ASP A 277 13.48 -1.49 24.02
CA ASP A 277 13.95 -2.88 24.01
C ASP A 277 14.33 -3.34 22.58
N ALA A 278 13.58 -2.90 21.56
CA ALA A 278 13.92 -3.15 20.16
C ALA A 278 15.26 -2.50 19.77
N ILE A 279 15.51 -1.26 20.21
CA ILE A 279 16.79 -0.57 20.00
C ILE A 279 17.90 -1.37 20.67
N ALA A 280 17.76 -1.76 21.93
CA ALA A 280 18.76 -2.55 22.66
C ALA A 280 19.01 -3.93 22.00
N PHE A 281 17.97 -4.56 21.47
CA PHE A 281 18.10 -5.81 20.71
C PHE A 281 18.95 -5.61 19.45
N ILE A 282 18.71 -4.56 18.68
CA ILE A 282 19.48 -4.27 17.46
C ILE A 282 20.94 -3.93 17.81
N GLU A 283 21.19 -3.15 18.85
CA GLU A 283 22.55 -2.87 19.33
C GLU A 283 23.30 -4.18 19.61
N ALA A 284 22.66 -5.10 20.33
CA ALA A 284 23.26 -6.39 20.70
C ALA A 284 23.50 -7.30 19.49
N GLN A 285 22.57 -7.38 18.54
CA GLN A 285 22.66 -8.29 17.40
C GLN A 285 23.62 -7.80 16.30
N TYR A 286 23.68 -6.49 16.09
CA TYR A 286 24.48 -5.88 15.02
C TYR A 286 25.80 -5.30 15.52
N GLY A 287 26.00 -5.14 16.83
CA GLY A 287 27.23 -4.59 17.40
C GLY A 287 27.40 -3.09 17.13
N VAL A 288 26.30 -2.37 17.11
CA VAL A 288 26.21 -0.93 16.84
C VAL A 288 25.65 -0.19 18.06
N THR A 289 25.78 1.13 18.06
CA THR A 289 25.21 2.00 19.11
C THR A 289 24.25 2.99 18.49
N TYR A 290 23.14 3.25 19.17
CA TYR A 290 22.10 4.17 18.74
C TYR A 290 22.58 5.62 18.75
N ASP A 291 22.46 6.31 17.64
CA ASP A 291 22.82 7.73 17.48
C ASP A 291 21.54 8.61 17.45
N TRP A 292 21.27 9.26 18.54
CA TRP A 292 20.12 10.16 18.67
C TRP A 292 20.18 11.35 17.71
N ASN A 293 21.40 11.85 17.38
CA ASN A 293 21.52 12.96 16.43
C ASN A 293 21.14 12.52 15.01
N ALA A 294 21.45 11.29 14.64
CA ALA A 294 21.03 10.73 13.36
C ALA A 294 19.49 10.58 13.31
N LEU A 295 18.86 10.11 14.39
CA LEU A 295 17.41 10.10 14.50
C LEU A 295 16.82 11.51 14.39
N PHE A 296 17.35 12.50 15.12
CA PHE A 296 16.82 13.87 15.13
C PHE A 296 16.86 14.51 13.75
N ALA A 297 17.99 14.39 13.05
CA ALA A 297 18.11 14.88 11.69
C ALA A 297 17.06 14.26 10.75
N ARG A 298 16.72 13.00 10.97
CA ARG A 298 15.72 12.30 10.17
C ARG A 298 14.29 12.66 10.57
N ALA A 299 14.04 12.79 11.87
CA ALA A 299 12.75 13.20 12.42
C ALA A 299 12.31 14.58 11.89
N GLU A 300 13.24 15.52 11.64
CA GLU A 300 12.93 16.79 11.01
C GLU A 300 12.28 16.65 9.64
N HIS A 301 12.79 15.73 8.80
CA HIS A 301 12.18 15.44 7.49
C HIS A 301 10.78 14.83 7.62
N MET A 302 10.60 13.90 8.56
CA MET A 302 9.29 13.32 8.83
C MET A 302 8.32 14.38 9.35
N ASN A 303 8.78 15.25 10.25
CA ASN A 303 7.97 16.35 10.76
C ASN A 303 7.56 17.32 9.64
N GLU A 304 8.42 17.57 8.67
CA GLU A 304 8.08 18.35 7.48
C GLU A 304 7.00 17.64 6.64
N GLN A 305 7.18 16.36 6.36
CA GLN A 305 6.17 15.57 5.63
C GLN A 305 4.82 15.59 6.36
N ASN A 306 4.81 15.44 7.68
CA ASN A 306 3.60 15.48 8.49
C ASN A 306 2.91 16.87 8.43
N ARG A 307 3.68 17.97 8.46
CA ARG A 307 3.09 19.33 8.29
C ARG A 307 2.47 19.49 6.91
N ILE A 308 3.16 19.06 5.85
CA ILE A 308 2.63 19.11 4.48
C ILE A 308 1.35 18.28 4.37
N GLU A 309 1.31 17.11 4.99
CA GLU A 309 0.12 16.27 4.98
C GLU A 309 -1.07 16.96 5.68
N LEU A 310 -0.83 17.59 6.83
CA LEU A 310 -1.86 18.34 7.53
C LEU A 310 -2.37 19.55 6.70
N GLU A 311 -1.49 20.22 5.94
CA GLU A 311 -1.91 21.28 5.00
C GLU A 311 -2.75 20.72 3.84
N LYS A 312 -2.39 19.55 3.30
CA LYS A 312 -3.20 18.85 2.29
C LYS A 312 -4.58 18.50 2.84
N TRP A 313 -4.67 18.09 4.10
CA TRP A 313 -5.97 17.81 4.73
C TRP A 313 -6.89 19.04 4.80
N GLU A 314 -6.35 20.23 5.05
CA GLU A 314 -7.17 21.45 4.99
C GLU A 314 -7.74 21.69 3.59
N LEU A 315 -6.99 21.34 2.55
CA LEU A 315 -7.48 21.40 1.17
C LEU A 315 -8.51 20.31 0.88
N PHE A 316 -8.34 19.09 1.41
CA PHE A 316 -9.29 17.99 1.25
C PHE A 316 -10.67 18.29 1.84
N LYS A 317 -10.77 19.17 2.83
CA LYS A 317 -12.05 19.64 3.38
C LYS A 317 -12.85 20.49 2.39
N THR A 318 -12.22 20.99 1.35
CA THR A 318 -12.83 21.86 0.34
C THR A 318 -13.28 21.08 -0.90
N PRO A 319 -14.21 21.62 -1.70
CA PRO A 319 -14.60 20.99 -2.96
C PRO A 319 -13.56 21.17 -4.08
N TYR A 320 -12.44 21.86 -3.82
CA TYR A 320 -11.44 22.27 -4.82
C TYR A 320 -10.13 21.50 -4.69
N SER A 321 -10.14 20.36 -4.06
CA SER A 321 -8.95 19.52 -3.90
C SER A 321 -8.79 18.57 -5.07
N ALA A 322 -7.56 18.51 -5.61
CA ALA A 322 -7.18 17.46 -6.53
C ALA A 322 -6.77 16.21 -5.74
N LEU A 323 -7.57 15.16 -5.83
CA LEU A 323 -7.38 13.90 -5.13
C LEU A 323 -6.98 12.80 -6.11
N CYS A 324 -6.21 11.83 -5.66
CA CYS A 324 -5.78 10.72 -6.50
C CYS A 324 -6.05 9.32 -5.90
N GLY A 325 -7.07 9.23 -5.05
CA GLY A 325 -7.60 7.96 -4.57
C GLY A 325 -6.53 7.02 -4.00
N ILE A 326 -6.47 5.80 -4.52
CA ILE A 326 -5.54 4.77 -4.04
C ILE A 326 -4.07 5.19 -4.15
N ALA A 327 -3.70 5.99 -5.14
CA ALA A 327 -2.32 6.46 -5.28
C ALA A 327 -1.90 7.41 -4.15
N GLU A 328 -2.85 8.12 -3.51
CA GLU A 328 -2.56 8.94 -2.32
C GLU A 328 -2.35 8.07 -1.09
N SER A 329 -3.20 7.08 -0.85
CA SER A 329 -3.05 6.20 0.31
C SER A 329 -1.80 5.34 0.24
N LEU A 330 -1.54 4.70 -0.90
CA LEU A 330 -0.30 3.95 -1.11
C LEU A 330 0.94 4.85 -0.98
N TYR A 331 0.87 6.07 -1.49
CA TYR A 331 1.97 7.02 -1.37
C TYR A 331 2.31 7.32 0.09
N ARG A 332 1.31 7.60 0.92
CA ARG A 332 1.52 7.88 2.34
C ARG A 332 2.14 6.68 3.07
N LEU A 333 1.65 5.48 2.81
CA LEU A 333 2.17 4.24 3.36
C LEU A 333 3.66 4.06 2.99
N TYR A 334 4.01 4.19 1.71
CA TYR A 334 5.39 4.01 1.26
C TYR A 334 6.32 5.16 1.67
N ALA A 335 5.83 6.39 1.77
CA ALA A 335 6.59 7.51 2.32
C ALA A 335 6.97 7.24 3.77
N TRP A 336 6.02 6.76 4.55
CA TRP A 336 6.17 6.41 5.95
C TRP A 336 7.14 5.24 6.18
N ALA A 337 7.10 4.23 5.31
CA ALA A 337 8.00 3.08 5.30
C ALA A 337 9.36 3.38 4.65
N SER A 338 9.58 4.56 4.06
CA SER A 338 10.81 4.89 3.34
C SER A 338 11.78 5.65 4.22
N VAL A 339 12.86 4.96 4.59
CA VAL A 339 14.04 5.52 5.25
C VAL A 339 15.28 5.19 4.41
N ASN A 340 16.45 5.68 4.75
CA ASN A 340 17.73 5.41 4.07
C ASN A 340 17.93 6.10 2.73
N GLY A 341 17.83 7.43 2.71
CA GLY A 341 18.19 8.27 1.57
C GLY A 341 17.14 8.33 0.45
N GLN A 342 15.99 7.66 0.62
CA GLN A 342 14.88 7.78 -0.31
C GLN A 342 13.84 8.81 0.14
N GLU A 343 13.83 9.15 1.40
CA GLU A 343 12.96 10.12 2.03
C GLU A 343 12.97 11.48 1.36
N ASP A 344 14.13 11.92 0.89
CA ASP A 344 14.27 13.18 0.17
C ASP A 344 13.41 13.24 -1.10
N GLN A 345 13.22 12.11 -1.79
CA GLN A 345 12.35 12.11 -2.96
C GLN A 345 10.89 12.30 -2.57
N PHE A 346 10.46 11.68 -1.46
CA PHE A 346 9.10 11.84 -0.94
C PHE A 346 8.86 13.27 -0.46
N THR A 347 9.72 13.82 0.38
CA THR A 347 9.61 15.21 0.84
C THR A 347 9.60 16.22 -0.31
N LYS A 348 10.45 16.02 -1.32
CA LYS A 348 10.46 16.87 -2.53
C LYS A 348 9.17 16.73 -3.34
N ASN A 349 8.62 15.53 -3.41
CA ASN A 349 7.35 15.28 -4.06
C ASN A 349 6.19 15.93 -3.30
N ASP A 350 6.15 15.78 -1.98
CA ASP A 350 5.14 16.39 -1.11
C ASP A 350 5.04 17.89 -1.31
N ARG A 351 6.18 18.58 -1.32
CA ARG A 351 6.22 20.03 -1.60
C ARG A 351 5.64 20.38 -2.97
N LYS A 352 5.90 19.56 -3.99
CA LYS A 352 5.37 19.79 -5.34
C LYS A 352 3.87 19.50 -5.41
N VAL A 353 3.43 18.43 -4.78
CA VAL A 353 2.01 18.05 -4.72
C VAL A 353 1.22 19.13 -3.98
N LEU A 354 1.68 19.56 -2.80
CA LEU A 354 1.04 20.63 -2.07
C LEU A 354 0.92 21.92 -2.91
N LYS A 355 1.99 22.30 -3.62
CA LYS A 355 1.96 23.45 -4.53
C LYS A 355 0.91 23.30 -5.62
N LEU A 356 0.78 22.14 -6.23
CA LEU A 356 -0.24 21.85 -7.25
C LEU A 356 -1.65 21.94 -6.65
N MET A 357 -1.84 21.41 -5.44
CA MET A 357 -3.13 21.44 -4.74
C MET A 357 -3.52 22.87 -4.35
N LEU A 358 -2.58 23.69 -3.86
CA LEU A 358 -2.81 25.11 -3.56
C LEU A 358 -3.18 25.90 -4.82
N ASP A 359 -2.51 25.63 -5.94
CA ASP A 359 -2.84 26.24 -7.23
C ASP A 359 -4.23 25.80 -7.72
N ALA A 360 -4.56 24.52 -7.58
CA ALA A 360 -5.89 23.99 -7.88
C ALA A 360 -6.98 24.68 -7.03
N TYR A 361 -6.73 24.86 -5.74
CA TYR A 361 -7.63 25.57 -4.82
C TYR A 361 -7.84 27.02 -5.25
N GLN A 362 -6.77 27.76 -5.56
CA GLN A 362 -6.85 29.15 -6.01
C GLN A 362 -7.66 29.30 -7.31
N ARG A 363 -7.51 28.36 -8.24
CA ARG A 363 -8.26 28.31 -9.50
C ARG A 363 -9.69 27.78 -9.33
N ARG A 364 -10.08 27.37 -8.12
CA ARG A 364 -11.35 26.68 -7.84
C ARG A 364 -11.54 25.46 -8.72
N TYR A 365 -10.48 24.70 -8.90
CA TYR A 365 -10.50 23.46 -9.65
C TYR A 365 -11.42 22.46 -8.95
N GLN A 366 -12.30 21.84 -9.71
CA GLN A 366 -13.18 20.79 -9.20
C GLN A 366 -12.76 19.44 -9.74
N PRO A 367 -12.59 18.43 -8.87
CA PRO A 367 -12.23 17.10 -9.29
C PRO A 367 -13.20 16.56 -10.34
N PHE A 368 -12.70 15.74 -11.24
CA PHE A 368 -13.48 15.05 -12.26
C PHE A 368 -14.42 15.96 -13.07
N GLY A 369 -14.01 17.22 -13.29
CA GLY A 369 -14.79 18.18 -14.06
C GLY A 369 -16.03 18.70 -13.35
N GLY A 370 -16.09 18.64 -12.03
CA GLY A 370 -17.21 19.15 -11.23
C GLY A 370 -18.43 18.22 -11.17
N THR A 371 -18.24 16.94 -11.40
CA THR A 371 -19.31 15.92 -11.38
C THR A 371 -19.57 15.33 -9.98
N THR A 372 -18.85 15.79 -8.95
CA THR A 372 -19.02 15.31 -7.58
C THR A 372 -20.42 15.59 -7.06
N ARG A 373 -21.11 14.55 -6.61
CA ARG A 373 -22.43 14.60 -5.94
C ARG A 373 -22.30 14.31 -4.46
N HIS A 374 -21.49 13.29 -4.13
CA HIS A 374 -21.22 12.83 -2.77
C HIS A 374 -19.75 12.92 -2.46
N ARG A 375 -19.45 13.22 -1.22
CA ARG A 375 -18.11 13.21 -0.66
C ARG A 375 -18.00 12.05 0.32
N ALA A 376 -17.22 11.06 -0.01
CA ALA A 376 -17.14 9.83 0.76
C ALA A 376 -15.85 9.72 1.56
N PHE A 377 -15.97 9.18 2.76
CA PHE A 377 -14.87 8.64 3.53
C PHE A 377 -14.86 7.11 3.34
N LEU A 378 -13.74 6.57 2.89
CA LEU A 378 -13.57 5.14 2.71
C LEU A 378 -12.93 4.56 3.97
N TRP A 379 -13.66 3.77 4.71
CA TRP A 379 -13.20 3.10 5.91
C TRP A 379 -12.98 1.61 5.67
N GLY A 380 -11.87 1.09 6.17
CA GLY A 380 -11.44 -0.26 5.92
C GLY A 380 -10.42 -0.36 4.78
N PRO A 381 -9.64 -1.45 4.73
CA PRO A 381 -8.66 -1.66 3.69
C PRO A 381 -9.37 -1.85 2.34
N SER A 382 -8.81 -1.30 1.29
CA SER A 382 -9.35 -1.47 -0.06
C SER A 382 -8.97 -2.83 -0.63
N ALA A 383 -9.88 -3.46 -1.37
CA ALA A 383 -9.57 -4.66 -2.16
C ALA A 383 -8.44 -4.36 -3.14
N VAL A 384 -7.29 -4.99 -2.99
CA VAL A 384 -6.10 -4.71 -3.81
C VAL A 384 -6.30 -5.12 -5.28
N TYR A 385 -7.18 -6.06 -5.54
CA TYR A 385 -7.57 -6.46 -6.90
C TYR A 385 -8.56 -5.49 -7.57
N TYR A 386 -9.00 -4.42 -6.89
CA TYR A 386 -9.91 -3.41 -7.45
C TYR A 386 -9.37 -1.99 -7.25
N THR A 387 -8.16 -1.75 -7.73
CA THR A 387 -7.45 -0.47 -7.56
C THR A 387 -8.11 0.72 -8.25
N ASP A 388 -8.94 0.50 -9.26
CA ASP A 388 -9.71 1.52 -9.96
C ASP A 388 -11.12 1.76 -9.38
N PHE A 389 -11.45 1.14 -8.24
CA PHE A 389 -12.72 1.37 -7.55
C PHE A 389 -12.99 2.86 -7.26
N PRO A 390 -12.04 3.66 -6.73
CA PRO A 390 -12.28 5.07 -6.46
C PRO A 390 -12.62 5.88 -7.72
N THR A 391 -11.95 5.62 -8.82
CA THR A 391 -12.23 6.31 -10.09
C THR A 391 -13.51 5.81 -10.75
N TRP A 392 -13.85 4.54 -10.56
CA TRP A 392 -15.11 3.99 -11.03
C TRP A 392 -16.31 4.64 -10.32
N VAL A 393 -16.34 4.69 -8.98
CA VAL A 393 -17.48 5.30 -8.25
C VAL A 393 -17.61 6.79 -8.58
N GLN A 394 -16.49 7.49 -8.81
CA GLN A 394 -16.52 8.89 -9.19
C GLN A 394 -17.11 9.07 -10.60
N ASN A 395 -16.64 8.34 -11.59
CA ASN A 395 -17.10 8.52 -12.98
C ASN A 395 -18.49 7.94 -13.20
N CYS A 396 -18.89 6.88 -12.51
CA CYS A 396 -20.22 6.27 -12.63
C CYS A 396 -21.28 7.04 -11.83
N TRP A 397 -20.98 7.42 -10.59
CA TRP A 397 -21.97 7.93 -9.65
C TRP A 397 -21.71 9.35 -9.13
N GLY A 398 -20.51 9.88 -9.34
CA GLY A 398 -20.11 11.17 -8.79
C GLY A 398 -19.75 11.09 -7.31
N ILE A 399 -19.35 9.92 -6.82
CA ILE A 399 -18.87 9.74 -5.44
C ILE A 399 -17.38 10.03 -5.41
N ASN A 400 -17.00 11.12 -4.77
CA ASN A 400 -15.61 11.49 -4.59
C ASN A 400 -15.09 10.96 -3.24
N ILE A 401 -14.20 9.99 -3.27
CA ILE A 401 -13.52 9.50 -2.06
C ILE A 401 -12.47 10.54 -1.67
N VAL A 402 -12.80 11.31 -0.64
CA VAL A 402 -11.99 12.43 -0.15
C VAL A 402 -10.78 11.94 0.63
N LEU A 403 -10.97 10.90 1.42
CA LEU A 403 -9.97 10.33 2.29
C LEU A 403 -10.25 8.85 2.48
N ASN A 404 -9.23 8.07 2.67
CA ASN A 404 -9.37 6.70 3.14
C ASN A 404 -8.68 6.50 4.49
N MET A 405 -8.91 5.37 5.08
CA MET A 405 -8.36 5.02 6.40
C MET A 405 -6.82 5.07 6.42
N ASP A 406 -6.16 4.60 5.38
CA ASP A 406 -4.68 4.55 5.34
C ASP A 406 -4.06 5.95 5.32
N SER A 407 -4.81 6.95 4.86
CA SER A 407 -4.37 8.35 4.92
C SER A 407 -4.43 8.95 6.33
N THR A 408 -5.09 8.29 7.28
CA THR A 408 -5.20 8.77 8.68
C THR A 408 -4.08 8.28 9.60
N MET A 409 -3.03 7.66 9.06
CA MET A 409 -1.87 7.21 9.82
C MET A 409 -1.22 8.32 10.66
N GLY A 410 -0.38 7.92 11.61
CA GLY A 410 0.32 8.84 12.51
C GLY A 410 0.96 10.03 11.80
N HIS A 411 0.68 11.20 12.32
CA HIS A 411 1.16 12.48 11.82
C HIS A 411 1.59 13.41 12.97
N ASN A 412 1.79 12.85 14.16
CA ASN A 412 2.33 13.60 15.29
C ASN A 412 3.78 14.00 15.01
N MET A 413 4.18 15.14 15.57
CA MET A 413 5.56 15.61 15.51
C MET A 413 6.42 14.78 16.45
N ILE A 414 7.68 14.59 16.06
CA ILE A 414 8.69 13.86 16.82
C ILE A 414 9.71 14.85 17.32
N SER A 415 10.03 14.79 18.60
CA SER A 415 11.07 15.63 19.20
C SER A 415 12.41 15.45 18.48
N THR A 416 13.09 16.57 18.22
CA THR A 416 14.40 16.61 17.56
C THR A 416 15.52 17.09 18.49
N THR A 417 15.25 17.16 19.80
CA THR A 417 16.21 17.67 20.79
C THR A 417 16.26 16.86 22.08
N ASP A 418 15.20 16.13 22.41
CA ASP A 418 15.08 15.35 23.64
C ASP A 418 14.90 13.86 23.32
N PRO A 419 15.87 12.99 23.64
CA PRO A 419 15.81 11.55 23.38
C PRO A 419 14.61 10.85 24.03
N GLU A 420 14.27 11.21 25.29
CA GLU A 420 13.17 10.58 26.01
C GLU A 420 11.81 10.96 25.39
N GLN A 421 11.64 12.23 25.03
CA GLN A 421 10.44 12.67 24.32
C GLN A 421 10.38 12.06 22.92
N ALA A 422 11.49 11.97 22.20
CA ALA A 422 11.53 11.41 20.85
C ALA A 422 11.08 9.95 20.81
N ILE A 423 11.51 9.12 21.78
CA ILE A 423 11.09 7.72 21.79
C ILE A 423 9.60 7.56 22.15
N GLN A 424 9.06 8.44 22.99
CA GLN A 424 7.64 8.51 23.29
C GLN A 424 6.84 8.91 22.05
N ASP A 425 7.29 9.94 21.34
CA ASP A 425 6.64 10.39 20.11
C ASP A 425 6.68 9.33 19.01
N LEU A 426 7.79 8.57 18.91
CA LEU A 426 7.91 7.43 17.99
C LEU A 426 6.98 6.28 18.36
N ALA A 427 6.79 6.02 19.66
CA ALA A 427 5.85 5.02 20.12
C ALA A 427 4.41 5.42 19.73
N LEU A 428 4.03 6.68 19.97
CA LEU A 428 2.73 7.21 19.56
C LEU A 428 2.54 7.16 18.04
N PHE A 429 3.58 7.51 17.27
CA PHE A 429 3.57 7.42 15.82
C PHE A 429 3.33 5.98 15.34
N SER A 430 3.97 5.01 15.99
CA SER A 430 3.83 3.59 15.69
C SER A 430 2.47 3.02 16.11
N GLU A 431 1.93 3.46 17.26
CA GLU A 431 0.59 3.10 17.72
C GLU A 431 -0.50 3.55 16.74
N LYS A 432 -0.28 4.64 16.01
CA LYS A 432 -1.17 5.17 14.96
C LYS A 432 -0.76 4.70 13.55
N GLY A 433 -0.14 3.55 13.47
CA GLY A 433 0.30 2.95 12.23
C GLY A 433 -0.81 2.48 11.31
N VAL A 434 -0.41 1.90 10.19
CA VAL A 434 -1.32 1.36 9.18
C VAL A 434 -2.31 0.40 9.81
N MET A 435 -3.57 0.52 9.43
CA MET A 435 -4.67 -0.35 9.83
C MET A 435 -4.94 -0.45 11.35
N ARG A 436 -4.24 0.30 12.19
CA ARG A 436 -4.41 0.23 13.65
C ARG A 436 -5.81 0.58 14.11
N HIS A 437 -6.41 1.59 13.50
CA HIS A 437 -7.71 2.07 13.93
C HIS A 437 -8.84 1.06 13.71
N HIS A 438 -8.79 0.23 12.68
CA HIS A 438 -9.87 -0.71 12.39
C HIS A 438 -9.59 -2.12 12.92
N ALA A 439 -8.34 -2.50 13.10
CA ALA A 439 -7.99 -3.87 13.51
C ALA A 439 -8.18 -4.12 14.99
N VAL A 440 -8.14 -3.07 15.81
CA VAL A 440 -8.19 -3.18 17.27
C VAL A 440 -9.62 -3.38 17.81
N GLY A 441 -10.64 -3.00 17.02
CA GLY A 441 -12.04 -3.09 17.45
C GLY A 441 -12.40 -2.09 18.56
N GLY A 442 -13.69 -2.02 18.87
CA GLY A 442 -14.22 -1.21 19.96
C GLY A 442 -14.70 0.18 19.55
N TRP A 443 -15.19 0.91 20.54
CA TRP A 443 -15.87 2.20 20.36
C TRP A 443 -15.00 3.28 19.73
N ASP A 444 -13.70 3.26 20.01
CA ASP A 444 -12.77 4.28 19.48
C ASP A 444 -12.70 4.20 17.95
N ASN A 445 -12.73 2.99 17.39
CA ASN A 445 -12.74 2.82 15.94
C ASN A 445 -14.04 3.30 15.31
N VAL A 446 -15.16 2.94 15.91
CA VAL A 446 -16.49 3.36 15.44
C VAL A 446 -16.61 4.88 15.49
N ASN A 447 -16.20 5.50 16.60
CA ASN A 447 -16.23 6.94 16.76
C ASN A 447 -15.30 7.66 15.77
N ALA A 448 -14.11 7.10 15.53
CA ALA A 448 -13.13 7.68 14.60
C ALA A 448 -13.68 7.81 13.18
N VAL A 449 -14.49 6.86 12.71
CA VAL A 449 -15.11 6.92 11.38
C VAL A 449 -15.94 8.20 11.21
N TRP A 450 -16.83 8.45 12.17
CA TRP A 450 -17.73 9.60 12.12
C TRP A 450 -17.01 10.93 12.35
N GLU A 451 -16.02 10.93 13.22
CA GLU A 451 -15.15 12.08 13.45
C GLU A 451 -14.42 12.47 12.17
N TRP A 452 -13.79 11.52 11.50
CA TRP A 452 -13.08 11.78 10.24
C TRP A 452 -14.03 12.18 9.12
N ALA A 453 -15.14 11.46 8.92
CA ALA A 453 -16.14 11.81 7.91
C ALA A 453 -16.66 13.25 8.10
N SER A 454 -16.99 13.61 9.34
CA SER A 454 -17.45 14.97 9.67
C SER A 454 -16.37 16.01 9.45
N LYS A 455 -15.14 15.76 9.89
CA LYS A 455 -14.00 16.67 9.77
C LYS A 455 -13.67 17.03 8.31
N PHE A 456 -13.89 16.08 7.39
CA PHE A 456 -13.64 16.27 5.97
C PHE A 456 -14.88 16.63 5.15
N ASN A 457 -15.97 17.02 5.81
CA ASN A 457 -17.23 17.40 5.16
C ASN A 457 -17.73 16.30 4.20
N CYS A 458 -17.64 15.06 4.63
CA CYS A 458 -18.25 13.93 3.92
C CYS A 458 -19.74 13.83 4.27
N ASP A 459 -20.55 13.42 3.32
CA ASP A 459 -21.95 13.07 3.51
C ASP A 459 -22.18 11.57 3.40
N MET A 460 -21.14 10.83 2.99
CA MET A 460 -21.19 9.39 2.77
C MET A 460 -19.99 8.70 3.44
N VAL A 461 -20.22 7.51 3.96
CA VAL A 461 -19.18 6.57 4.37
C VAL A 461 -19.33 5.30 3.55
N ILE A 462 -18.24 4.87 2.91
CA ILE A 462 -18.14 3.55 2.30
C ILE A 462 -17.33 2.70 3.28
N PHE A 463 -17.98 1.72 3.87
CA PHE A 463 -17.35 0.80 4.81
C PHE A 463 -16.90 -0.44 4.05
N ASN A 464 -15.60 -0.53 3.80
CA ASN A 464 -14.99 -1.70 3.19
C ASN A 464 -14.89 -2.82 4.23
N ASP A 465 -15.75 -3.81 4.10
CA ASP A 465 -15.79 -4.95 5.00
C ASP A 465 -15.04 -6.14 4.40
N ASN A 466 -13.83 -6.36 4.89
CA ASN A 466 -13.09 -7.57 4.53
C ASN A 466 -13.73 -8.78 5.24
N VAL A 467 -14.30 -9.69 4.46
CA VAL A 467 -15.06 -10.87 4.94
C VAL A 467 -14.29 -11.74 5.94
N ALA A 468 -12.97 -11.73 5.89
CA ALA A 468 -12.11 -12.44 6.82
C ALA A 468 -11.69 -11.59 8.04
N CYS A 469 -12.04 -10.30 8.10
CA CYS A 469 -11.68 -9.43 9.21
C CYS A 469 -12.77 -9.44 10.30
N LYS A 470 -12.68 -10.35 11.25
CA LYS A 470 -13.69 -10.53 12.32
C LYS A 470 -13.88 -9.30 13.18
N GLY A 471 -12.83 -8.48 13.34
CA GLY A 471 -12.90 -7.21 14.08
C GLY A 471 -13.78 -6.16 13.40
N MET A 472 -13.83 -6.15 12.07
CA MET A 472 -14.66 -5.24 11.29
C MET A 472 -16.09 -5.77 11.12
N ASN A 473 -16.25 -7.03 10.75
CA ASN A 473 -17.56 -7.64 10.50
C ASN A 473 -18.49 -7.54 11.72
N GLY A 474 -17.94 -7.59 12.93
CA GLY A 474 -18.70 -7.54 14.17
C GLY A 474 -19.38 -6.20 14.47
N VAL A 475 -19.01 -5.11 13.78
CA VAL A 475 -19.54 -3.75 14.06
C VAL A 475 -20.52 -3.25 13.01
N HIS A 476 -20.80 -4.01 11.97
CA HIS A 476 -21.64 -3.58 10.83
C HIS A 476 -23.00 -3.00 11.26
N ALA A 477 -23.82 -3.76 11.98
CA ALA A 477 -25.16 -3.31 12.38
C ALA A 477 -25.13 -2.03 13.24
N LEU A 478 -24.13 -1.94 14.13
CA LEU A 478 -23.90 -0.75 14.94
C LEU A 478 -23.56 0.48 14.07
N MET A 479 -22.68 0.31 13.11
CA MET A 479 -22.27 1.37 12.20
C MET A 479 -23.44 1.86 11.33
N GLU A 480 -24.26 0.94 10.86
CA GLU A 480 -25.44 1.28 10.06
C GLU A 480 -26.48 2.08 10.88
N GLU A 481 -26.70 1.72 12.14
CA GLU A 481 -27.58 2.45 13.06
C GLU A 481 -27.04 3.86 13.33
N GLN A 482 -25.77 3.98 13.67
CA GLN A 482 -25.13 5.27 13.93
C GLN A 482 -25.10 6.17 12.69
N ALA A 483 -24.86 5.61 11.50
CA ALA A 483 -24.90 6.38 10.25
C ALA A 483 -26.26 7.05 10.05
N ARG A 484 -27.35 6.31 10.31
CA ARG A 484 -28.71 6.86 10.24
C ARG A 484 -28.94 7.97 11.25
N ASP A 485 -28.51 7.76 12.49
CA ASP A 485 -28.68 8.74 13.57
C ASP A 485 -27.89 10.02 13.33
N LEU A 486 -26.71 9.91 12.73
CA LEU A 486 -25.83 11.03 12.41
C LEU A 486 -26.11 11.66 11.04
N GLY A 487 -26.97 11.04 10.22
CA GLY A 487 -27.38 11.56 8.91
C GLY A 487 -26.38 11.30 7.79
N PHE A 488 -25.53 10.30 7.90
CA PHE A 488 -24.62 9.88 6.83
C PHE A 488 -25.29 8.83 5.91
N TYR A 489 -25.01 8.93 4.62
CA TYR A 489 -25.21 7.80 3.72
C TYR A 489 -24.17 6.74 4.01
N PHE A 490 -24.59 5.49 4.10
CA PHE A 490 -23.70 4.39 4.51
C PHE A 490 -23.78 3.24 3.52
N ILE A 491 -22.69 2.98 2.83
CA ILE A 491 -22.54 1.83 1.93
C ILE A 491 -21.69 0.79 2.63
N PHE A 492 -22.27 -0.35 2.96
CA PHE A 492 -21.55 -1.51 3.42
C PHE A 492 -21.09 -2.33 2.23
N LEU A 493 -19.77 -2.39 2.02
CA LEU A 493 -19.16 -2.99 0.86
C LEU A 493 -18.35 -4.22 1.27
N GLU A 494 -18.99 -5.38 1.17
CA GLU A 494 -18.28 -6.64 1.36
C GLU A 494 -17.24 -6.85 0.27
N HIS A 495 -16.05 -7.27 0.67
CA HIS A 495 -14.98 -7.66 -0.23
C HIS A 495 -14.04 -8.64 0.50
N ASP A 496 -13.18 -9.31 -0.24
CA ASP A 496 -11.96 -9.89 0.30
C ASP A 496 -10.82 -8.89 0.11
N LEU A 497 -9.84 -8.86 1.01
CA LEU A 497 -8.74 -7.91 0.87
C LEU A 497 -7.92 -8.18 -0.38
N GLU A 498 -7.65 -9.45 -0.65
CA GLU A 498 -6.74 -9.89 -1.69
C GLU A 498 -7.29 -10.98 -2.60
N ASP A 499 -8.12 -11.91 -2.09
CA ASP A 499 -8.64 -13.02 -2.90
C ASP A 499 -9.86 -12.63 -3.74
N CYS A 500 -9.63 -12.32 -5.00
CA CYS A 500 -10.67 -11.97 -5.95
C CYS A 500 -11.66 -13.11 -6.26
N ARG A 501 -11.40 -14.36 -5.80
CA ARG A 501 -12.29 -15.51 -5.98
C ARG A 501 -13.45 -15.46 -4.99
N THR A 502 -13.28 -14.81 -3.84
CA THR A 502 -14.30 -14.71 -2.78
C THR A 502 -15.40 -13.74 -3.14
N ILE A 503 -15.05 -12.52 -3.52
CA ILE A 503 -16.01 -11.49 -3.96
C ILE A 503 -15.45 -10.79 -5.20
N SER A 504 -16.24 -10.79 -6.26
CA SER A 504 -15.80 -10.20 -7.52
C SER A 504 -15.96 -8.67 -7.54
N ARG A 505 -15.17 -8.00 -8.40
CA ARG A 505 -15.36 -6.55 -8.69
C ARG A 505 -16.80 -6.23 -9.10
N ARG A 506 -17.44 -7.14 -9.85
CA ARG A 506 -18.83 -6.98 -10.29
C ARG A 506 -19.81 -7.00 -9.11
N ASP A 507 -19.58 -7.85 -8.11
CA ASP A 507 -20.42 -7.90 -6.91
C ASP A 507 -20.26 -6.62 -6.10
N MET A 508 -19.05 -6.10 -5.96
CA MET A 508 -18.78 -4.81 -5.32
C MET A 508 -19.50 -3.68 -6.07
N ARG A 509 -19.42 -3.64 -7.41
CA ARG A 509 -20.17 -2.65 -8.22
C ARG A 509 -21.68 -2.79 -8.02
N ASN A 510 -22.21 -4.00 -8.01
CA ASN A 510 -23.64 -4.24 -7.83
C ASN A 510 -24.14 -3.73 -6.49
N THR A 511 -23.36 -3.86 -5.42
CA THR A 511 -23.68 -3.33 -4.09
C THR A 511 -23.82 -1.80 -4.14
N VAL A 512 -22.86 -1.11 -4.70
CA VAL A 512 -22.93 0.36 -4.87
C VAL A 512 -24.07 0.75 -5.80
N ASN A 513 -24.21 0.09 -6.95
CA ASN A 513 -25.28 0.36 -7.92
C ASN A 513 -26.66 0.24 -7.28
N LYS A 514 -26.88 -0.82 -6.49
CA LYS A 514 -28.14 -1.04 -5.78
C LYS A 514 -28.39 0.06 -4.76
N TYR A 515 -27.40 0.46 -3.99
CA TYR A 515 -27.53 1.53 -3.01
C TYR A 515 -27.90 2.85 -3.70
N MET A 516 -27.17 3.25 -4.72
CA MET A 516 -27.41 4.49 -5.44
C MET A 516 -28.78 4.54 -6.14
N THR A 517 -29.18 3.42 -6.76
CA THR A 517 -30.46 3.40 -7.51
C THR A 517 -31.68 3.19 -6.61
N VAL A 518 -31.58 2.35 -5.59
CA VAL A 518 -32.74 1.96 -4.77
C VAL A 518 -32.87 2.83 -3.52
N VAL A 519 -31.76 3.08 -2.82
CA VAL A 519 -31.80 3.86 -1.57
C VAL A 519 -31.82 5.35 -1.85
N LEU A 520 -30.92 5.82 -2.73
CA LEU A 520 -30.82 7.24 -3.06
C LEU A 520 -31.71 7.67 -4.25
N ASN A 521 -32.24 6.71 -5.00
CA ASN A 521 -33.04 6.96 -6.22
C ASN A 521 -32.29 7.84 -7.24
N GLU A 522 -30.98 7.64 -7.36
CA GLU A 522 -30.13 8.39 -8.27
C GLU A 522 -29.92 7.66 -9.61
N LYS A 523 -29.64 8.44 -10.64
CA LYS A 523 -29.23 7.92 -11.96
C LYS A 523 -27.72 8.03 -12.11
N PRO A 524 -27.09 7.03 -12.74
CA PRO A 524 -25.64 7.10 -12.99
C PRO A 524 -25.30 8.28 -13.91
N LEU A 525 -24.13 8.87 -13.70
CA LEU A 525 -23.54 9.87 -14.59
C LEU A 525 -23.20 9.24 -15.94
N ASP A 526 -22.71 8.00 -15.90
CA ASP A 526 -22.43 7.19 -17.07
C ASP A 526 -23.04 5.80 -16.90
N ALA A 527 -24.17 5.57 -17.56
CA ALA A 527 -24.90 4.30 -17.49
C ALA A 527 -24.07 3.10 -18.04
N THR A 528 -23.07 3.34 -18.86
CA THR A 528 -22.24 2.30 -19.43
C THR A 528 -21.18 1.78 -18.45
N LEU A 529 -21.01 2.44 -17.31
CA LEU A 529 -20.16 2.01 -16.20
C LEU A 529 -20.91 1.21 -15.13
N VAL A 530 -22.23 1.12 -15.21
CA VAL A 530 -23.05 0.39 -14.22
C VAL A 530 -22.75 -1.11 -14.29
N ASP A 531 -22.71 -1.65 -15.48
CA ASP A 531 -22.33 -3.04 -15.72
C ASP A 531 -21.50 -3.15 -17.01
N PHE A 532 -20.35 -3.77 -16.89
CA PHE A 532 -19.44 -4.05 -18.00
C PHE A 532 -18.62 -5.31 -17.68
N ASP A 533 -18.17 -5.98 -18.72
CA ASP A 533 -17.32 -7.16 -18.58
C ASP A 533 -15.87 -6.71 -18.28
N ASP A 534 -15.41 -6.99 -17.10
CA ASP A 534 -14.03 -6.79 -16.64
C ASP A 534 -13.33 -8.12 -16.28
N SER A 535 -13.86 -9.24 -16.76
CA SER A 535 -13.31 -10.58 -16.47
C SER A 535 -11.85 -10.76 -16.97
N LEU A 536 -11.42 -9.93 -17.91
CA LEU A 536 -10.06 -9.90 -18.42
C LEU A 536 -9.20 -8.78 -17.79
N ALA A 537 -9.81 -7.88 -17.06
CA ALA A 537 -9.09 -6.83 -16.33
C ALA A 537 -8.76 -7.40 -14.96
N TRP A 538 -7.57 -7.87 -14.74
CA TRP A 538 -7.04 -8.30 -13.42
C TRP A 538 -8.02 -8.93 -12.46
#